data_9cd6dae5cfa3a1e0e5bedb85d4885c97
#
_entry.id   9cd6dae5cfa3a1e0e5bedb85d4885c97
#
_cell.length_a   1.000
_cell.length_b   1.000
_cell.length_c   1.000
_cell.angle_alpha   90.00
_cell.angle_beta   90.00
_cell.angle_gamma   90.00
#
_symmetry.space_group_name_H-M   'P 1'
#
loop_
_entity.id
_entity.type
_entity.pdbx_description
1 polymer ?
#
loop_
_entity_poly.entity_id
_entity_poly.type
_entity_poly.pdbx_seq_one_letter_code
_entity_poly.pdbx_strand_id
1 'polypeptide(L)'
;MNTAFLPVNRADLQARNWPECDFVIVSGDAYVDHPAFAAALLGRLLEAQGWKVGIIAQPDCNDSGNQYGLARLGQPRLAWLVSAGAMDSMVARYTANNKPRSGDSYSPGGKIGFRPDRAIITYVSKIREISKGVPIIIGGIEASLRRMAHYDYWSNTVRRSVLLDSKADLLVYG
;
A
#
# COMPACT_ATOMS: atom_id res chain seq x y z
N MET A 1 -16.57 -13.36 15.85
CA MET A 1 -15.60 -12.54 15.09
C MET A 1 -14.24 -12.64 15.77
N ASN A 2 -13.18 -12.87 15.03
CA ASN A 2 -11.84 -12.90 15.60
C ASN A 2 -11.46 -11.47 15.99
N THR A 3 -11.22 -11.22 17.28
CA THR A 3 -10.91 -9.89 17.82
C THR A 3 -9.43 -9.49 17.64
N ALA A 4 -8.59 -10.42 17.16
CA ALA A 4 -7.19 -10.15 16.91
C ALA A 4 -7.02 -9.23 15.68
N PHE A 5 -6.00 -8.36 15.70
CA PHE A 5 -5.61 -7.54 14.55
C PHE A 5 -5.32 -8.40 13.32
N LEU A 6 -5.51 -7.83 12.12
CA LEU A 6 -5.09 -8.51 10.90
C LEU A 6 -3.55 -8.72 10.92
N PRO A 7 -3.06 -9.84 10.37
CA PRO A 7 -1.63 -10.14 10.36
C PRO A 7 -0.78 -9.05 9.71
N VAL A 8 0.29 -8.66 10.37
CA VAL A 8 1.28 -7.68 9.88
C VAL A 8 2.69 -8.25 9.77
N ASN A 9 2.89 -9.47 10.28
CA ASN A 9 4.16 -10.19 10.24
C ASN A 9 3.94 -11.71 10.22
N ARG A 10 5.02 -12.49 10.07
CA ARG A 10 4.94 -13.96 10.01
C ARG A 10 4.49 -14.61 11.32
N ALA A 11 4.80 -14.03 12.47
CA ALA A 11 4.36 -14.58 13.75
C ALA A 11 2.82 -14.52 13.87
N ASP A 12 2.21 -13.45 13.35
CA ASP A 12 0.74 -13.32 13.32
C ASP A 12 0.10 -14.38 12.42
N LEU A 13 0.75 -14.73 11.28
CA LEU A 13 0.28 -15.81 10.40
C LEU A 13 0.39 -17.17 11.11
N GLN A 14 1.49 -17.42 11.80
CA GLN A 14 1.69 -18.65 12.56
C GLN A 14 0.66 -18.81 13.68
N ALA A 15 0.37 -17.74 14.42
CA ALA A 15 -0.65 -17.73 15.47
C ALA A 15 -2.07 -18.05 14.94
N ARG A 16 -2.31 -17.82 13.65
CA ARG A 16 -3.57 -18.14 12.94
C ARG A 16 -3.53 -19.49 12.21
N ASN A 17 -2.41 -20.21 12.26
CA ASN A 17 -2.15 -21.41 11.45
C ASN A 17 -2.34 -21.15 9.94
N TRP A 18 -1.92 -19.98 9.46
CA TRP A 18 -1.96 -19.64 8.04
C TRP A 18 -0.57 -19.80 7.41
N PRO A 19 -0.41 -20.68 6.43
CA PRO A 19 0.86 -20.84 5.73
C PRO A 19 1.20 -19.62 4.86
N GLU A 20 0.14 -18.97 4.33
CA GLU A 20 0.22 -17.78 3.46
C GLU A 20 -1.07 -16.97 3.54
N CYS A 21 -1.03 -15.74 3.01
CA CYS A 21 -2.22 -14.91 2.78
C CYS A 21 -2.82 -15.19 1.41
N ASP A 22 -4.14 -15.03 1.27
CA ASP A 22 -4.80 -14.93 -0.04
C ASP A 22 -4.55 -13.56 -0.66
N PHE A 23 -4.65 -12.51 0.15
CA PHE A 23 -4.39 -11.12 -0.23
C PHE A 23 -3.42 -10.47 0.75
N VAL A 24 -2.54 -9.63 0.22
CA VAL A 24 -1.71 -8.73 1.03
C VAL A 24 -2.02 -7.30 0.62
N ILE A 25 -2.49 -6.50 1.58
CA ILE A 25 -2.74 -5.07 1.40
C ILE A 25 -1.47 -4.30 1.76
N VAL A 26 -0.95 -3.54 0.81
CA VAL A 26 0.17 -2.61 1.01
C VAL A 26 -0.39 -1.19 1.10
N SER A 27 -0.12 -0.52 2.21
CA SER A 27 -0.62 0.84 2.48
C SER A 27 0.50 1.82 2.75
N GLY A 28 0.37 3.03 2.21
CA GLY A 28 1.23 4.16 2.55
C GLY A 28 0.93 4.78 3.93
N ASP A 29 -0.17 4.40 4.57
CA ASP A 29 -0.52 4.82 5.94
C ASP A 29 -0.07 3.79 6.96
N ALA A 30 0.13 4.22 8.21
CA ALA A 30 0.24 3.33 9.35
C ALA A 30 -1.02 2.45 9.49
N TYR A 31 -0.85 1.24 9.98
CA TYR A 31 -2.00 0.37 10.23
C TYR A 31 -2.70 0.74 11.54
N VAL A 32 -3.95 1.11 11.42
CA VAL A 32 -4.89 1.31 12.52
C VAL A 32 -6.13 0.48 12.20
N ASP A 33 -6.48 -0.48 13.07
CA ASP A 33 -7.64 -1.36 12.86
C ASP A 33 -8.94 -0.65 13.22
N HIS A 34 -9.32 0.31 12.38
CA HIS A 34 -10.52 1.12 12.56
C HIS A 34 -11.19 1.35 11.19
N PRO A 35 -12.53 1.32 11.10
CA PRO A 35 -13.25 1.41 9.81
C PRO A 35 -13.05 2.73 9.05
N ALA A 36 -12.52 3.77 9.68
CA ALA A 36 -12.12 5.00 8.99
C ALA A 36 -10.84 4.85 8.13
N PHE A 37 -10.10 3.74 8.31
CA PHE A 37 -8.88 3.48 7.54
C PHE A 37 -9.13 2.41 6.48
N ALA A 38 -8.89 2.76 5.22
CA ALA A 38 -9.21 1.92 4.07
C ALA A 38 -8.58 0.51 4.15
N ALA A 39 -7.32 0.40 4.59
CA ALA A 39 -6.65 -0.90 4.72
C ALA A 39 -7.33 -1.80 5.75
N ALA A 40 -7.76 -1.27 6.89
CA ALA A 40 -8.50 -2.01 7.90
C ALA A 40 -9.88 -2.40 7.39
N LEU A 41 -10.64 -1.46 6.84
CA LEU A 41 -11.98 -1.70 6.33
C LEU A 41 -11.98 -2.78 5.24
N LEU A 42 -11.15 -2.65 4.22
CA LEU A 42 -11.04 -3.63 3.13
C LEU A 42 -10.54 -4.98 3.64
N GLY A 43 -9.53 -4.99 4.51
CA GLY A 43 -9.01 -6.22 5.09
C GLY A 43 -10.07 -6.97 5.90
N ARG A 44 -10.85 -6.26 6.72
CA ARG A 44 -11.95 -6.86 7.48
C ARG A 44 -13.11 -7.34 6.60
N LEU A 45 -13.44 -6.61 5.53
CA LEU A 45 -14.45 -7.05 4.56
C LEU A 45 -14.03 -8.35 3.87
N LEU A 46 -12.79 -8.46 3.44
CA LEU A 46 -12.26 -9.67 2.82
C LEU A 46 -12.18 -10.83 3.84
N GLU A 47 -11.72 -10.56 5.08
CA GLU A 47 -11.69 -11.56 6.16
C GLU A 47 -13.11 -12.09 6.46
N ALA A 48 -14.12 -11.22 6.47
CA ALA A 48 -15.51 -11.61 6.69
C ALA A 48 -16.06 -12.52 5.59
N GLN A 49 -15.47 -12.49 4.39
CA GLN A 49 -15.77 -13.41 3.28
C GLN A 49 -14.94 -14.70 3.33
N GLY A 50 -14.15 -14.90 4.38
CA GLY A 50 -13.33 -16.10 4.57
C GLY A 50 -11.92 -16.04 3.95
N TRP A 51 -11.50 -14.88 3.41
CA TRP A 51 -10.17 -14.73 2.83
C TRP A 51 -9.11 -14.48 3.91
N LYS A 52 -7.92 -15.02 3.70
CA LYS A 52 -6.74 -14.77 4.53
C LYS A 52 -6.06 -13.49 4.09
N VAL A 53 -6.14 -12.45 4.90
CA VAL A 53 -5.65 -11.11 4.55
C VAL A 53 -4.58 -10.67 5.50
N GLY A 54 -3.45 -10.19 4.97
CA GLY A 54 -2.39 -9.55 5.73
C GLY A 54 -2.20 -8.09 5.32
N ILE A 55 -1.64 -7.28 6.21
CA ILE A 55 -1.39 -5.86 5.96
C ILE A 55 0.09 -5.54 6.09
N ILE A 56 0.63 -4.89 5.08
CA ILE A 56 1.96 -4.28 5.07
C ILE A 56 1.79 -2.76 5.05
N ALA A 57 1.84 -2.15 6.23
CA ALA A 57 1.76 -0.71 6.39
C ALA A 57 3.15 -0.10 6.29
N GLN A 58 3.28 0.96 5.49
CA GLN A 58 4.51 1.75 5.32
C GLN A 58 5.78 0.89 5.22
N PRO A 59 5.85 -0.03 4.20
CA PRO A 59 7.02 -0.86 4.04
C PRO A 59 8.27 -0.03 3.80
N ASP A 60 9.38 -0.41 4.41
CA ASP A 60 10.67 0.14 4.02
C ASP A 60 11.06 -0.44 2.65
N CYS A 61 11.01 0.40 1.63
CA CYS A 61 11.34 0.01 0.26
C CYS A 61 12.84 -0.23 0.03
N ASN A 62 13.69 0.16 0.98
CA ASN A 62 15.13 -0.07 0.95
C ASN A 62 15.53 -1.33 1.74
N ASP A 63 14.63 -1.86 2.59
CA ASP A 63 14.86 -3.09 3.31
C ASP A 63 14.64 -4.29 2.36
N SER A 64 15.72 -4.93 1.94
CA SER A 64 15.69 -6.20 1.20
C SER A 64 15.38 -7.40 2.11
N GLY A 65 15.36 -7.19 3.44
CA GLY A 65 15.03 -8.20 4.44
C GLY A 65 13.53 -8.42 4.60
N ASN A 66 13.19 -9.42 5.41
CA ASN A 66 11.79 -9.82 5.62
C ASN A 66 11.12 -9.11 6.81
N GLN A 67 11.82 -8.24 7.56
CA GLN A 67 11.29 -7.72 8.82
C GLN A 67 10.44 -6.46 8.64
N TYR A 68 10.91 -5.49 7.85
CA TYR A 68 10.22 -4.20 7.64
C TYR A 68 9.83 -3.97 6.18
N GLY A 69 10.35 -4.79 5.27
CA GLY A 69 10.12 -4.71 3.84
C GLY A 69 8.82 -5.37 3.37
N LEU A 70 8.62 -5.35 2.05
CA LEU A 70 7.46 -5.92 1.38
C LEU A 70 7.37 -7.45 1.46
N ALA A 71 8.50 -8.14 1.70
CA ALA A 71 8.54 -9.60 1.77
C ALA A 71 8.12 -10.18 3.15
N ARG A 72 7.82 -9.33 4.13
CA ARG A 72 7.60 -9.77 5.54
C ARG A 72 6.43 -10.74 5.76
N LEU A 73 5.41 -10.73 4.89
CA LEU A 73 4.30 -11.69 4.92
C LEU A 73 4.42 -12.81 3.89
N GLY A 74 5.45 -12.75 3.05
CA GLY A 74 5.56 -13.64 1.89
C GLY A 74 4.68 -13.18 0.71
N GLN A 75 4.67 -13.98 -0.34
CA GLN A 75 3.86 -13.74 -1.53
C GLN A 75 2.41 -14.16 -1.27
N PRO A 76 1.40 -13.33 -1.59
CA PRO A 76 0.00 -13.75 -1.49
C PRO A 76 -0.35 -14.76 -2.60
N ARG A 77 -1.33 -15.61 -2.31
CA ARG A 77 -1.82 -16.63 -3.25
C ARG A 77 -2.59 -16.03 -4.42
N LEU A 78 -3.38 -14.97 -4.19
CA LEU A 78 -4.31 -14.41 -5.19
C LEU A 78 -3.85 -13.07 -5.75
N ALA A 79 -3.63 -12.06 -4.89
CA ALA A 79 -3.22 -10.73 -5.36
C ALA A 79 -2.60 -9.85 -4.28
N TRP A 80 -1.79 -8.91 -4.73
CA TRP A 80 -1.35 -7.74 -3.99
C TRP A 80 -2.37 -6.61 -4.18
N LEU A 81 -2.80 -5.96 -3.10
CA LEU A 81 -3.68 -4.80 -3.11
C LEU A 81 -2.88 -3.58 -2.64
N VAL A 82 -2.65 -2.60 -3.50
CA VAL A 82 -1.70 -1.52 -3.24
C VAL A 82 -2.39 -0.16 -3.22
N SER A 83 -2.18 0.59 -2.15
CA SER A 83 -2.68 1.96 -1.99
C SER A 83 -1.58 2.87 -1.43
N ALA A 84 -1.58 4.13 -1.86
CA ALA A 84 -0.73 5.16 -1.26
C ALA A 84 -1.19 5.60 0.15
N GLY A 85 -2.36 5.13 0.60
CA GLY A 85 -3.00 5.54 1.84
C GLY A 85 -4.15 6.52 1.61
N ALA A 86 -4.55 7.24 2.67
CA ALA A 86 -5.67 8.17 2.67
C ALA A 86 -5.42 9.46 1.85
N MET A 87 -4.17 9.73 1.50
CA MET A 87 -3.77 10.88 0.69
C MET A 87 -2.88 10.45 -0.48
N ASP A 88 -2.86 11.27 -1.54
CA ASP A 88 -1.81 11.21 -2.57
C ASP A 88 -0.44 11.42 -1.93
N SER A 89 0.53 10.58 -2.26
CA SER A 89 1.85 10.56 -1.62
C SER A 89 2.62 11.86 -1.81
N MET A 90 2.49 12.49 -2.98
CA MET A 90 3.15 13.76 -3.25
C MET A 90 2.51 14.91 -2.47
N VAL A 91 1.17 14.92 -2.35
CA VAL A 91 0.43 15.90 -1.54
C VAL A 91 0.72 15.70 -0.04
N ALA A 92 0.86 14.46 0.42
CA ALA A 92 1.22 14.18 1.80
C ALA A 92 2.63 14.66 2.16
N ARG A 93 3.57 14.60 1.21
CA ARG A 93 4.97 14.95 1.45
C ARG A 93 5.33 16.39 1.17
N TYR A 94 4.70 17.03 0.19
CA TYR A 94 5.06 18.37 -0.25
C TYR A 94 3.94 19.39 -0.10
N THR A 95 4.33 20.63 0.12
CA THR A 95 3.43 21.79 0.04
C THR A 95 3.23 22.20 -1.43
N ALA A 96 2.27 23.11 -1.68
CA ALA A 96 2.05 23.69 -3.01
C ALA A 96 3.30 24.43 -3.57
N ASN A 97 4.21 24.86 -2.72
CA ASN A 97 5.47 25.51 -3.12
C ASN A 97 6.66 24.52 -3.20
N ASN A 98 6.41 23.24 -3.41
CA ASN A 98 7.41 22.17 -3.52
C ASN A 98 8.34 22.03 -2.30
N LYS A 99 7.93 22.51 -1.12
CA LYS A 99 8.71 22.35 0.10
C LYS A 99 8.26 21.11 0.85
N PRO A 100 9.17 20.28 1.37
CA PRO A 100 8.81 19.14 2.23
C PRO A 100 7.97 19.61 3.43
N ARG A 101 6.93 18.86 3.77
CA ARG A 101 6.13 19.07 5.00
C ARG A 101 6.94 18.60 6.20
N SER A 102 6.65 19.17 7.37
CA SER A 102 7.30 18.82 8.64
C SER A 102 6.66 17.62 9.35
N GLY A 103 5.51 17.15 8.90
CA GLY A 103 4.79 16.02 9.51
C GLY A 103 3.88 15.29 8.52
N ASP A 104 3.59 14.02 8.83
CA ASP A 104 2.60 13.18 8.15
C ASP A 104 1.64 12.59 9.19
N SER A 105 0.40 13.08 9.24
CA SER A 105 -0.62 12.66 10.20
C SER A 105 -1.01 11.18 10.11
N TYR A 106 -0.67 10.51 9.01
CA TYR A 106 -0.95 9.09 8.78
C TYR A 106 0.25 8.19 9.06
N SER A 107 1.32 8.76 9.64
CA SER A 107 2.55 8.03 10.01
C SER A 107 2.73 7.99 11.53
N PRO A 108 3.43 6.97 12.06
CA PRO A 108 3.67 6.84 13.49
C PRO A 108 4.35 8.07 14.07
N GLY A 109 3.76 8.66 15.12
CA GLY A 109 4.27 9.88 15.77
C GLY A 109 4.25 11.11 14.86
N GLY A 110 3.48 11.11 13.78
CA GLY A 110 3.42 12.22 12.82
C GLY A 110 4.71 12.42 12.02
N LYS A 111 5.62 11.44 12.02
CA LYS A 111 6.94 11.55 11.37
C LYS A 111 6.83 11.40 9.87
N ILE A 112 7.60 12.23 9.13
CA ILE A 112 7.76 12.11 7.68
C ILE A 112 8.77 11.02 7.31
N GLY A 113 8.72 10.56 6.04
CA GLY A 113 9.76 9.70 5.45
C GLY A 113 9.39 8.22 5.35
N PHE A 114 8.29 7.78 5.98
CA PHE A 114 7.83 6.39 5.85
C PHE A 114 7.09 6.11 4.54
N ARG A 115 6.51 7.13 3.94
CA ARG A 115 5.82 7.00 2.65
C ARG A 115 6.75 7.49 1.54
N PRO A 116 7.03 6.67 0.51
CA PRO A 116 7.86 7.10 -0.61
C PRO A 116 7.11 8.06 -1.53
N ASP A 117 7.83 8.83 -2.32
CA ASP A 117 7.26 9.62 -3.41
C ASP A 117 6.63 8.70 -4.45
N ARG A 118 5.48 9.12 -5.00
CA ARG A 118 4.71 8.32 -5.96
C ARG A 118 4.55 6.88 -5.46
N ALA A 119 3.99 6.74 -4.26
CA ALA A 119 3.98 5.52 -3.48
C ALA A 119 3.46 4.30 -4.27
N ILE A 120 2.41 4.45 -5.07
CA ILE A 120 1.89 3.36 -5.90
C ILE A 120 2.96 2.84 -6.85
N ILE A 121 3.64 3.72 -7.59
CA ILE A 121 4.67 3.32 -8.56
C ILE A 121 5.83 2.62 -7.83
N THR A 122 6.27 3.21 -6.71
CA THR A 122 7.38 2.66 -5.91
C THR A 122 7.05 1.30 -5.35
N TYR A 123 5.87 1.14 -4.72
CA TYR A 123 5.45 -0.14 -4.15
C TYR A 123 5.28 -1.22 -5.22
N VAL A 124 4.60 -0.92 -6.33
CA VAL A 124 4.41 -1.88 -7.42
C VAL A 124 5.75 -2.30 -8.01
N SER A 125 6.67 -1.37 -8.24
CA SER A 125 8.02 -1.69 -8.72
C SER A 125 8.74 -2.66 -7.80
N LYS A 126 8.71 -2.38 -6.49
CA LYS A 126 9.34 -3.25 -5.48
C LYS A 126 8.66 -4.60 -5.33
N ILE A 127 7.35 -4.67 -5.44
CA ILE A 127 6.61 -5.95 -5.44
C ILE A 127 7.03 -6.79 -6.65
N ARG A 128 7.17 -6.19 -7.84
CA ARG A 128 7.61 -6.92 -9.04
C ARG A 128 9.02 -7.51 -8.92
N GLU A 129 9.90 -6.90 -8.10
CA GLU A 129 11.23 -7.45 -7.82
C GLU A 129 11.16 -8.76 -7.01
N ILE A 130 10.23 -8.85 -6.05
CA ILE A 130 10.12 -9.96 -5.09
C ILE A 130 9.03 -10.99 -5.40
N SER A 131 8.06 -10.63 -6.25
CA SER A 131 6.86 -11.45 -6.52
C SER A 131 6.56 -11.45 -8.02
N LYS A 132 6.86 -12.57 -8.68
CA LYS A 132 6.59 -12.75 -10.11
C LYS A 132 5.29 -13.52 -10.32
N GLY A 133 4.47 -13.07 -11.26
CA GLY A 133 3.26 -13.79 -11.69
C GLY A 133 2.03 -13.62 -10.81
N VAL A 134 2.13 -12.95 -9.66
CA VAL A 134 0.95 -12.61 -8.83
C VAL A 134 0.39 -11.28 -9.28
N PRO A 135 -0.93 -11.19 -9.51
CA PRO A 135 -1.59 -9.94 -9.87
C PRO A 135 -1.38 -8.83 -8.84
N ILE A 136 -1.22 -7.60 -9.33
CA ILE A 136 -1.13 -6.39 -8.52
C ILE A 136 -2.29 -5.48 -8.86
N ILE A 137 -3.15 -5.24 -7.88
CA ILE A 137 -4.32 -4.38 -7.99
C ILE A 137 -4.01 -3.08 -7.24
N ILE A 138 -4.10 -1.96 -7.94
CA ILE A 138 -3.89 -0.64 -7.33
C ILE A 138 -5.21 0.07 -7.10
N GLY A 139 -5.30 0.85 -6.03
CA GLY A 139 -6.52 1.58 -5.68
C GLY A 139 -6.25 2.75 -4.72
N GLY A 140 -7.34 3.32 -4.22
CA GLY A 140 -7.32 4.47 -3.33
C GLY A 140 -7.17 5.79 -4.06
N ILE A 141 -7.00 6.89 -3.31
CA ILE A 141 -7.08 8.25 -3.84
C ILE A 141 -6.01 8.56 -4.89
N GLU A 142 -4.75 8.14 -4.68
CA GLU A 142 -3.67 8.39 -5.64
C GLU A 142 -3.92 7.67 -6.97
N ALA A 143 -4.38 6.40 -6.93
CA ALA A 143 -4.75 5.67 -8.13
C ALA A 143 -5.93 6.32 -8.86
N SER A 144 -6.96 6.71 -8.12
CA SER A 144 -8.18 7.33 -8.66
C SER A 144 -7.88 8.67 -9.35
N LEU A 145 -7.08 9.52 -8.73
CA LEU A 145 -6.69 10.82 -9.29
C LEU A 145 -5.80 10.68 -10.53
N ARG A 146 -4.98 9.64 -10.58
CA ARG A 146 -3.97 9.41 -11.64
C ARG A 146 -4.38 8.30 -12.62
N ARG A 147 -5.66 7.90 -12.64
CA ARG A 147 -6.15 6.80 -13.50
C ARG A 147 -6.08 7.10 -15.00
N MET A 148 -6.05 8.38 -15.36
CA MET A 148 -5.91 8.86 -16.73
C MET A 148 -4.59 9.60 -16.93
N ALA A 149 -4.30 10.04 -18.14
CA ALA A 149 -3.23 10.97 -18.39
C ALA A 149 -3.48 12.26 -17.59
N HIS A 150 -2.46 12.75 -16.91
CA HIS A 150 -2.57 13.88 -15.99
C HIS A 150 -1.31 14.73 -16.01
N TYR A 151 -1.48 16.01 -15.66
CA TYR A 151 -0.35 16.90 -15.43
C TYR A 151 0.25 16.62 -14.04
N ASP A 152 1.52 16.22 -14.01
CA ASP A 152 2.27 16.06 -12.77
C ASP A 152 2.99 17.37 -12.42
N TYR A 153 2.45 18.08 -11.46
CA TYR A 153 2.95 19.37 -11.01
C TYR A 153 4.42 19.31 -10.57
N TRP A 154 4.83 18.25 -9.87
CA TRP A 154 6.19 18.12 -9.31
C TRP A 154 7.27 17.87 -10.35
N SER A 155 6.95 17.20 -11.45
CA SER A 155 7.86 16.97 -12.58
C SER A 155 7.63 17.95 -13.73
N ASN A 156 6.60 18.81 -13.66
CA ASN A 156 6.19 19.74 -14.70
C ASN A 156 6.00 19.04 -16.07
N THR A 157 5.35 17.89 -16.06
CA THR A 157 5.15 17.07 -17.27
C THR A 157 3.76 16.45 -17.30
N VAL A 158 3.29 16.12 -18.50
CA VAL A 158 2.11 15.26 -18.64
C VAL A 158 2.56 13.81 -18.54
N ARG A 159 1.99 13.07 -17.58
CA ARG A 159 2.23 11.66 -17.36
C ARG A 159 1.07 10.81 -17.88
N ARG A 160 1.36 9.57 -18.20
CA ARG A 160 0.34 8.57 -18.54
C ARG A 160 -0.45 8.17 -17.30
N SER A 161 -1.48 7.35 -17.50
CA SER A 161 -2.17 6.67 -16.39
C SER A 161 -1.18 5.98 -15.45
N VAL A 162 -1.43 6.07 -14.14
CA VAL A 162 -0.63 5.37 -13.13
C VAL A 162 -0.67 3.85 -13.31
N LEU A 163 -1.73 3.30 -13.90
CA LEU A 163 -1.79 1.89 -14.26
C LEU A 163 -0.66 1.49 -15.22
N LEU A 164 -0.42 2.31 -16.24
CA LEU A 164 0.65 2.08 -17.22
C LEU A 164 2.03 2.37 -16.64
N ASP A 165 2.17 3.46 -15.87
CA ASP A 165 3.45 3.88 -15.30
C ASP A 165 3.91 2.93 -14.19
N SER A 166 3.01 2.38 -13.39
CA SER A 166 3.33 1.39 -12.35
C SER A 166 3.48 -0.03 -12.89
N LYS A 167 2.91 -0.34 -14.05
CA LYS A 167 2.78 -1.71 -14.59
C LYS A 167 1.96 -2.63 -13.67
N ALA A 168 0.98 -2.10 -12.96
CA ALA A 168 -0.01 -2.91 -12.25
C ALA A 168 -0.97 -3.58 -13.22
N ASP A 169 -1.65 -4.64 -12.77
CA ASP A 169 -2.54 -5.44 -13.63
C ASP A 169 -3.96 -4.87 -13.67
N LEU A 170 -4.41 -4.27 -12.57
CA LEU A 170 -5.76 -3.71 -12.45
C LEU A 170 -5.73 -2.43 -11.61
N LEU A 171 -6.60 -1.47 -11.98
CA LEU A 171 -6.85 -0.26 -11.21
C LEU A 171 -8.31 -0.20 -10.82
N VAL A 172 -8.58 -0.08 -9.52
CA VAL A 172 -9.90 0.13 -8.93
C VAL A 172 -10.00 1.58 -8.47
N TYR A 173 -11.07 2.26 -8.85
CA TYR A 173 -11.30 3.66 -8.48
C TYR A 173 -12.74 3.86 -7.98
N GLY A 174 -12.94 4.88 -7.15
CA GLY A 174 -14.22 5.28 -6.58
C GLY A 174 -14.13 6.62 -5.91
#